data_fc4c1b7a15e4435a7cce64098f00d501
#
_entry.id   fc4c1b7a15e4435a7cce64098f00d501
#
_cell.length_a   1.000
_cell.length_b   1.000
_cell.length_c   1.000
_cell.angle_alpha   90.00
_cell.angle_beta   90.00
_cell.angle_gamma   90.00
#
_symmetry.space_group_name_H-M   'P 1'
#
loop_
_entity.id
_entity.type
_entity.pdbx_description
1 polymer ?
#
loop_
_entity_poly.entity_id
_entity_poly.type
_entity_poly.pdbx_seq_one_letter_code
_entity_poly.pdbx_strand_id
1 'polypeptide(L)'
;MSSEARSRSSVARSAHSLRLRPWHVRVLAVSVAVLLCTTGLPAYSVLTHEEIVDLVWTDQIGPLLLKRFPTLTEDQLKEAHAYAYGGAVIQDLGYYPFGSVEFSNLVHYVRSGDFVRELLAQSQDADEYAFALGALAHYASDISGHPAVNTAVALQYPKLRARYGNSVKYAEDHTAHLKTEFGFDMVQVAKNRYASQQYHDFIGFQVSKTLLERTFPIVYGIELKEILTHEDLAIGSYRFAVSRTIPEMTRVALRTHQKDMMKETPDFAKEKFLYRLKRSDYEKEWGKDYKKDGFKTRVFSILLRYMPKIGPFKALAFNNPTAQTEDLYFKSINTTVDQYRIYLKQVSASSLELVNTDFDTGKPAKAAEYSLADNTYAKLLSQLADHKFSLTSPKLRDNILGFYSDLSLPLQTKKDSAQWQSVLASLDQLKSTTPNASVEPAPSQPTPN
;
A
#
# COMPACT_ATOMS: atom_id res chain seq x y z
N MET A 1 -73.34 -56.62 9.08
CA MET A 1 -73.16 -55.76 7.89
C MET A 1 -72.03 -54.76 8.17
N SER A 2 -70.94 -55.03 7.57
CA SER A 2 -69.64 -54.40 7.71
C SER A 2 -69.54 -53.02 7.00
N SER A 3 -68.86 -52.06 7.60
CA SER A 3 -68.33 -50.95 6.86
C SER A 3 -66.85 -50.67 7.29
N GLU A 4 -65.97 -50.90 6.35
CA GLU A 4 -64.54 -50.64 6.46
C GLU A 4 -64.28 -49.11 6.43
N ALA A 5 -63.52 -48.64 7.40
CA ALA A 5 -62.97 -47.33 7.38
C ALA A 5 -61.46 -47.38 7.07
N ARG A 6 -61.06 -46.91 5.91
CA ARG A 6 -59.66 -46.77 5.46
C ARG A 6 -58.98 -45.66 6.22
N SER A 7 -57.92 -46.02 6.96
CA SER A 7 -56.93 -45.14 7.55
C SER A 7 -56.04 -44.53 6.45
N ARG A 8 -56.02 -43.20 6.26
CA ARG A 8 -55.02 -42.46 5.50
C ARG A 8 -53.91 -42.03 6.45
N SER A 9 -52.78 -42.70 6.35
CA SER A 9 -51.54 -42.18 7.00
C SER A 9 -50.98 -40.97 6.28
N SER A 10 -50.99 -39.82 6.92
CA SER A 10 -50.32 -38.61 6.48
C SER A 10 -48.85 -38.67 6.87
N VAL A 11 -47.96 -38.82 5.89
CA VAL A 11 -46.52 -38.66 6.07
C VAL A 11 -46.21 -37.18 6.18
N ALA A 12 -46.01 -36.67 7.39
CA ALA A 12 -45.50 -35.35 7.65
C ALA A 12 -43.98 -35.30 7.29
N ARG A 13 -43.62 -34.65 6.20
CA ARG A 13 -42.23 -34.33 5.89
C ARG A 13 -41.77 -33.25 6.86
N SER A 14 -40.90 -33.63 7.79
CA SER A 14 -40.17 -32.71 8.65
C SER A 14 -39.17 -31.92 7.83
N ALA A 15 -39.48 -30.66 7.54
CA ALA A 15 -38.53 -29.68 6.96
C ALA A 15 -37.60 -29.24 8.08
N HIS A 16 -36.39 -29.79 8.14
CA HIS A 16 -35.32 -29.27 8.99
C HIS A 16 -34.88 -27.93 8.42
N SER A 17 -35.43 -26.86 8.98
CA SER A 17 -34.87 -25.50 8.76
C SER A 17 -33.53 -25.43 9.48
N LEU A 18 -32.44 -25.39 8.70
CA LEU A 18 -31.10 -25.07 9.19
C LEU A 18 -31.14 -23.61 9.71
N ARG A 19 -31.45 -23.43 11.00
CA ARG A 19 -31.25 -22.15 11.68
C ARG A 19 -29.74 -21.97 11.92
N LEU A 20 -29.09 -21.21 11.04
CA LEU A 20 -27.74 -20.75 11.28
C LEU A 20 -27.71 -19.98 12.61
N ARG A 21 -26.79 -20.33 13.51
CA ARG A 21 -26.61 -19.61 14.77
C ARG A 21 -26.28 -18.15 14.48
N PRO A 22 -26.77 -17.17 15.24
CA PRO A 22 -26.58 -15.73 14.99
C PRO A 22 -25.10 -15.30 14.85
N TRP A 23 -24.19 -16.03 15.46
CA TRP A 23 -22.75 -15.86 15.28
C TRP A 23 -22.31 -16.17 13.83
N HIS A 24 -22.76 -17.26 13.22
CA HIS A 24 -22.39 -17.65 11.85
C HIS A 24 -22.91 -16.61 10.83
N VAL A 25 -24.10 -16.05 11.09
CA VAL A 25 -24.65 -14.96 10.26
C VAL A 25 -23.82 -13.68 10.43
N ARG A 26 -23.38 -13.36 11.64
CA ARG A 26 -22.49 -12.22 11.91
C ARG A 26 -21.11 -12.41 11.28
N VAL A 27 -20.50 -13.58 11.41
CA VAL A 27 -19.22 -13.90 10.77
C VAL A 27 -19.33 -13.86 9.26
N LEU A 28 -20.41 -14.40 8.69
CA LEU A 28 -20.67 -14.34 7.24
C LEU A 28 -20.92 -12.90 6.78
N ALA A 29 -21.68 -12.12 7.52
CA ALA A 29 -21.95 -10.70 7.21
C ALA A 29 -20.70 -9.85 7.31
N VAL A 30 -19.84 -10.06 8.32
CA VAL A 30 -18.54 -9.39 8.45
C VAL A 30 -17.59 -9.83 7.32
N SER A 31 -17.56 -11.13 6.99
CA SER A 31 -16.76 -11.64 5.86
C SER A 31 -17.24 -11.09 4.52
N VAL A 32 -18.55 -10.95 4.31
CA VAL A 32 -19.13 -10.34 3.11
C VAL A 32 -18.88 -8.81 3.09
N ALA A 33 -18.98 -8.13 4.23
CA ALA A 33 -18.68 -6.68 4.33
C ALA A 33 -17.19 -6.42 4.06
N VAL A 34 -16.27 -7.22 4.59
CA VAL A 34 -14.83 -7.17 4.29
C VAL A 34 -14.58 -7.44 2.80
N LEU A 35 -15.36 -8.30 2.16
CA LEU A 35 -15.28 -8.63 0.74
C LEU A 35 -15.81 -7.50 -0.18
N LEU A 36 -16.68 -6.62 0.31
CA LEU A 36 -17.32 -5.58 -0.51
C LEU A 36 -16.62 -4.22 -0.46
N CYS A 37 -15.69 -4.01 0.48
CA CYS A 37 -15.13 -2.67 0.77
C CYS A 37 -13.76 -2.37 0.14
N THR A 38 -13.18 -3.20 -0.74
CA THR A 38 -11.86 -2.91 -1.30
C THR A 38 -11.93 -2.39 -2.73
N THR A 39 -11.63 -1.11 -2.91
CA THR A 39 -11.68 -0.41 -4.20
C THR A 39 -10.32 -0.02 -4.76
N GLY A 40 -9.22 -0.45 -4.20
CA GLY A 40 -7.91 -0.11 -4.76
C GLY A 40 -6.78 -0.92 -4.11
N LEU A 41 -5.73 -1.19 -4.86
CA LEU A 41 -4.41 -1.62 -4.40
C LEU A 41 -3.38 -0.86 -5.26
N PRO A 42 -2.19 -0.60 -4.73
CA PRO A 42 -1.22 0.38 -5.25
C PRO A 42 -0.26 -0.15 -6.33
N ALA A 43 0.72 0.67 -6.72
CA ALA A 43 1.64 0.54 -7.85
C ALA A 43 2.50 -0.71 -7.92
N TYR A 44 3.03 -1.11 -6.80
CA TYR A 44 3.50 -2.45 -6.57
C TYR A 44 2.52 -3.14 -5.64
N SER A 45 2.29 -4.43 -5.86
CA SER A 45 1.57 -5.19 -4.87
C SER A 45 2.46 -5.42 -3.63
N VAL A 46 1.85 -5.78 -2.53
CA VAL A 46 2.46 -5.92 -1.20
C VAL A 46 3.79 -6.70 -1.21
N LEU A 47 3.86 -7.77 -2.01
CA LEU A 47 5.03 -8.65 -2.01
C LEU A 47 6.28 -7.97 -2.54
N THR A 48 6.14 -7.09 -3.52
CA THR A 48 7.26 -6.32 -4.07
C THR A 48 7.78 -5.30 -3.06
N HIS A 49 6.89 -4.64 -2.30
CA HIS A 49 7.31 -3.70 -1.25
C HIS A 49 8.06 -4.40 -0.12
N GLU A 50 7.59 -5.58 0.31
CA GLU A 50 8.30 -6.40 1.31
C GLU A 50 9.65 -6.89 0.77
N GLU A 51 9.71 -7.33 -0.50
CA GLU A 51 10.95 -7.76 -1.16
C GLU A 51 12.01 -6.67 -1.16
N ILE A 52 11.63 -5.42 -1.42
CA ILE A 52 12.58 -4.29 -1.43
C ILE A 52 13.18 -4.06 -0.05
N VAL A 53 12.42 -4.22 1.03
CA VAL A 53 12.94 -4.18 2.41
C VAL A 53 13.93 -5.32 2.62
N ASP A 54 13.58 -6.56 2.25
CA ASP A 54 14.43 -7.75 2.43
C ASP A 54 15.74 -7.66 1.66
N LEU A 55 15.71 -7.11 0.43
CA LEU A 55 16.89 -6.96 -0.43
C LEU A 55 17.97 -6.05 0.17
N VAL A 56 17.60 -5.18 1.11
CA VAL A 56 18.54 -4.25 1.75
C VAL A 56 18.58 -4.38 3.28
N TRP A 57 17.85 -5.36 3.84
CA TRP A 57 17.77 -5.52 5.29
C TRP A 57 19.14 -5.78 5.91
N THR A 58 19.83 -6.81 5.46
CA THR A 58 21.09 -7.28 6.05
C THR A 58 22.25 -6.29 5.88
N ASP A 59 22.31 -5.61 4.75
CA ASP A 59 23.45 -4.74 4.41
C ASP A 59 23.22 -3.25 4.69
N GLN A 60 22.00 -2.81 4.93
CA GLN A 60 21.67 -1.40 5.15
C GLN A 60 20.76 -1.16 6.37
N ILE A 61 19.54 -1.73 6.39
CA ILE A 61 18.53 -1.39 7.42
C ILE A 61 18.95 -1.90 8.80
N GLY A 62 19.31 -3.17 8.92
CA GLY A 62 19.80 -3.76 10.16
C GLY A 62 21.00 -3.01 10.76
N PRO A 63 22.05 -2.72 9.98
CA PRO A 63 23.16 -1.88 10.44
C PRO A 63 22.77 -0.46 10.88
N LEU A 64 21.79 0.19 10.21
CA LEU A 64 21.27 1.50 10.63
C LEU A 64 20.55 1.44 11.98
N LEU A 65 19.74 0.40 12.19
CA LEU A 65 19.07 0.13 13.46
C LEU A 65 20.09 -0.08 14.58
N LEU A 66 21.08 -0.95 14.36
CA LEU A 66 22.13 -1.23 15.36
C LEU A 66 23.04 -0.01 15.63
N LYS A 67 23.26 0.86 14.62
CA LYS A 67 23.98 2.12 14.82
C LYS A 67 23.23 3.07 15.77
N ARG A 68 21.90 3.17 15.60
CA ARG A 68 21.07 4.06 16.43
C ARG A 68 20.69 3.44 17.78
N PHE A 69 20.51 2.12 17.81
CA PHE A 69 20.07 1.33 18.97
C PHE A 69 21.02 0.13 19.18
N PRO A 70 22.24 0.33 19.74
CA PRO A 70 23.29 -0.69 19.75
C PRO A 70 23.02 -1.89 20.66
N THR A 71 21.98 -1.85 21.49
CA THR A 71 21.66 -2.92 22.46
C THR A 71 20.54 -3.85 21.98
N LEU A 72 20.07 -3.72 20.73
CA LEU A 72 19.01 -4.57 20.21
C LEU A 72 19.44 -6.03 20.16
N THR A 73 18.58 -6.91 20.65
CA THR A 73 18.69 -8.36 20.50
C THR A 73 18.22 -8.81 19.13
N GLU A 74 18.52 -10.07 18.75
CA GLU A 74 18.03 -10.67 17.49
C GLU A 74 16.50 -10.68 17.41
N ASP A 75 15.80 -10.96 18.51
CA ASP A 75 14.32 -10.93 18.58
C ASP A 75 13.78 -9.53 18.37
N GLN A 76 14.41 -8.51 18.95
CA GLN A 76 14.04 -7.11 18.74
C GLN A 76 14.31 -6.64 17.30
N LEU A 77 15.43 -7.08 16.71
CA LEU A 77 15.69 -6.81 15.28
C LEU A 77 14.66 -7.47 14.38
N LYS A 78 14.21 -8.68 14.73
CA LYS A 78 13.13 -9.35 14.01
C LYS A 78 11.79 -8.63 14.17
N GLU A 79 11.47 -8.12 15.35
CA GLU A 79 10.28 -7.30 15.58
C GLU A 79 10.36 -6.00 14.77
N ALA A 80 11.49 -5.30 14.81
CA ALA A 80 11.74 -4.12 13.99
C ALA A 80 11.58 -4.40 12.48
N HIS A 81 11.98 -5.60 12.01
CA HIS A 81 11.76 -6.01 10.61
C HIS A 81 10.25 -6.10 10.27
N ALA A 82 9.42 -6.61 11.19
CA ALA A 82 7.98 -6.63 11.02
C ALA A 82 7.36 -5.22 10.92
N TYR A 83 7.93 -4.26 11.65
CA TYR A 83 7.57 -2.84 11.54
C TYR A 83 8.05 -2.23 10.21
N ALA A 84 9.23 -2.60 9.71
CA ALA A 84 9.69 -2.16 8.39
C ALA A 84 8.76 -2.64 7.26
N TYR A 85 8.26 -3.87 7.33
CA TYR A 85 7.23 -4.35 6.40
C TYR A 85 5.94 -3.52 6.50
N GLY A 86 5.48 -3.24 7.72
CA GLY A 86 4.30 -2.40 7.92
C GLY A 86 4.46 -1.00 7.34
N GLY A 87 5.63 -0.41 7.53
CA GLY A 87 5.99 0.86 6.92
C GLY A 87 6.05 0.82 5.40
N ALA A 88 6.59 -0.26 4.84
CA ALA A 88 6.74 -0.41 3.38
C ALA A 88 5.42 -0.49 2.60
N VAL A 89 4.29 -0.65 3.30
CA VAL A 89 2.96 -0.69 2.67
C VAL A 89 1.97 0.29 3.32
N ILE A 90 2.42 1.12 4.28
CA ILE A 90 1.51 1.96 5.07
C ILE A 90 0.77 3.01 4.24
N GLN A 91 1.42 3.57 3.23
CA GLN A 91 0.80 4.57 2.36
C GLN A 91 -0.47 4.03 1.68
N ASP A 92 -0.58 2.72 1.53
CA ASP A 92 -1.69 2.02 0.92
C ASP A 92 -2.83 1.65 1.87
N LEU A 93 -2.69 1.92 3.16
CA LEU A 93 -3.67 1.55 4.19
C LEU A 93 -5.09 1.98 3.80
N GLY A 94 -5.24 3.10 3.12
CA GLY A 94 -6.53 3.63 2.71
C GLY A 94 -7.31 2.76 1.73
N TYR A 95 -6.65 1.87 1.02
CA TYR A 95 -7.26 0.95 0.06
C TYR A 95 -7.78 -0.34 0.68
N TYR A 96 -7.49 -0.58 1.96
CA TYR A 96 -7.95 -1.76 2.69
C TYR A 96 -9.29 -1.53 3.40
N PRO A 97 -10.01 -2.60 3.79
CA PRO A 97 -11.28 -2.46 4.49
C PRO A 97 -11.17 -1.55 5.71
N PHE A 98 -12.13 -0.65 5.87
CA PHE A 98 -12.19 0.37 6.93
C PHE A 98 -11.07 1.43 6.85
N GLY A 99 -10.17 1.35 5.88
CA GLY A 99 -9.22 2.42 5.57
C GLY A 99 -9.91 3.62 4.93
N SER A 100 -9.17 4.70 4.76
CA SER A 100 -9.63 5.92 4.09
C SER A 100 -8.80 6.17 2.84
N VAL A 101 -9.44 6.18 1.68
CA VAL A 101 -8.77 6.52 0.40
C VAL A 101 -8.14 7.92 0.49
N GLU A 102 -8.70 8.81 1.31
CA GLU A 102 -8.12 10.12 1.56
C GLU A 102 -6.77 10.04 2.28
N PHE A 103 -6.61 9.12 3.24
CA PHE A 103 -5.31 8.86 3.85
C PHE A 103 -4.27 8.53 2.78
N SER A 104 -4.53 7.54 1.94
CA SER A 104 -3.60 7.16 0.88
C SER A 104 -3.36 8.29 -0.12
N ASN A 105 -4.40 9.01 -0.52
CA ASN A 105 -4.24 10.16 -1.43
C ASN A 105 -3.35 11.26 -0.82
N LEU A 106 -3.51 11.59 0.46
CA LEU A 106 -2.66 12.56 1.14
C LEU A 106 -1.19 12.14 1.09
N VAL A 107 -0.89 10.92 1.55
CA VAL A 107 0.50 10.45 1.66
C VAL A 107 1.17 10.14 0.31
N HIS A 108 0.38 9.98 -0.78
CA HIS A 108 0.89 9.77 -2.14
C HIS A 108 1.08 11.07 -2.92
N TYR A 109 0.22 12.09 -2.72
CA TYR A 109 0.16 13.25 -3.62
C TYR A 109 0.46 14.58 -2.94
N VAL A 110 0.32 14.67 -1.61
CA VAL A 110 0.50 15.92 -0.86
C VAL A 110 1.62 15.75 0.15
N ARG A 111 2.70 16.50 0.00
CA ARG A 111 3.84 16.48 0.94
C ARG A 111 4.39 15.08 1.22
N SER A 112 4.39 14.22 0.22
CA SER A 112 4.78 12.80 0.32
C SER A 112 6.20 12.60 0.87
N GLY A 113 7.16 13.41 0.41
CA GLY A 113 8.53 13.41 0.94
C GLY A 113 8.62 13.94 2.37
N ASP A 114 7.83 14.99 2.69
CA ASP A 114 7.76 15.55 4.04
C ASP A 114 7.19 14.52 5.02
N PHE A 115 6.16 13.76 4.62
CA PHE A 115 5.58 12.70 5.45
C PHE A 115 6.62 11.66 5.88
N VAL A 116 7.40 11.15 4.94
CA VAL A 116 8.44 10.15 5.22
C VAL A 116 9.56 10.74 6.09
N ARG A 117 9.99 11.99 5.80
CA ARG A 117 11.01 12.66 6.63
C ARG A 117 10.52 12.85 8.06
N GLU A 118 9.25 13.23 8.22
CA GLU A 118 8.67 13.46 9.55
C GLU A 118 8.50 12.15 10.33
N LEU A 119 8.11 11.03 9.70
CA LEU A 119 8.12 9.71 10.33
C LEU A 119 9.51 9.37 10.90
N LEU A 120 10.58 9.61 10.14
CA LEU A 120 11.97 9.38 10.60
C LEU A 120 12.34 10.31 11.77
N ALA A 121 11.93 11.58 11.70
CA ALA A 121 12.24 12.58 12.72
C ALA A 121 11.51 12.31 14.04
N GLN A 122 10.26 11.86 13.97
CA GLN A 122 9.41 11.59 15.15
C GLN A 122 9.61 10.19 15.77
N SER A 123 10.40 9.32 15.14
CA SER A 123 10.64 7.98 15.66
C SER A 123 11.45 7.98 16.94
N GLN A 124 10.92 7.33 18.00
CA GLN A 124 11.47 7.34 19.37
C GLN A 124 12.18 6.04 19.73
N ASP A 125 11.83 4.94 19.11
CA ASP A 125 12.41 3.61 19.36
C ASP A 125 12.78 2.89 18.05
N ALA A 126 13.27 1.66 18.15
CA ALA A 126 13.74 0.87 17.03
C ALA A 126 12.60 0.46 16.09
N ASP A 127 11.43 0.17 16.62
CA ASP A 127 10.26 -0.27 15.87
C ASP A 127 9.68 0.87 15.04
N GLU A 128 9.54 2.06 15.67
CA GLU A 128 9.12 3.26 14.96
C GLU A 128 10.12 3.68 13.88
N TYR A 129 11.42 3.57 14.19
CA TYR A 129 12.46 3.91 13.22
C TYR A 129 12.48 2.92 12.05
N ALA A 130 12.32 1.62 12.30
CA ALA A 130 12.21 0.61 11.27
C ALA A 130 10.96 0.81 10.40
N PHE A 131 9.81 1.16 11.02
CA PHE A 131 8.60 1.53 10.32
C PHE A 131 8.81 2.73 9.39
N ALA A 132 9.47 3.77 9.86
CA ALA A 132 9.80 4.95 9.05
C ALA A 132 10.76 4.63 7.90
N LEU A 133 11.76 3.75 8.12
CA LEU A 133 12.62 3.23 7.06
C LEU A 133 11.82 2.41 6.03
N GLY A 134 10.84 1.64 6.48
CA GLY A 134 9.89 0.97 5.57
C GLY A 134 9.10 1.96 4.72
N ALA A 135 8.55 3.04 5.32
CA ALA A 135 7.86 4.09 4.57
C ALA A 135 8.76 4.80 3.54
N LEU A 136 10.05 4.90 3.82
CA LEU A 136 11.06 5.37 2.87
C LEU A 136 11.28 4.36 1.72
N ALA A 137 11.18 3.04 1.99
CA ALA A 137 11.21 2.02 0.95
C ALA A 137 10.01 2.17 0.02
N HIS A 138 8.80 2.37 0.56
CA HIS A 138 7.60 2.64 -0.23
C HIS A 138 7.76 3.87 -1.12
N TYR A 139 8.23 5.00 -0.56
CA TYR A 139 8.53 6.21 -1.32
C TYR A 139 9.45 5.92 -2.51
N ALA A 140 10.57 5.21 -2.28
CA ALA A 140 11.52 4.85 -3.34
C ALA A 140 10.89 3.92 -4.39
N SER A 141 10.03 3.01 -3.95
CA SER A 141 9.33 2.02 -4.78
C SER A 141 8.36 2.68 -5.74
N ASP A 142 7.51 3.54 -5.22
CA ASP A 142 6.42 4.10 -6.00
C ASP A 142 6.89 5.11 -7.03
N ILE A 143 7.81 5.99 -6.68
CA ILE A 143 8.36 6.96 -7.64
C ILE A 143 9.05 6.31 -8.85
N SER A 144 9.51 5.06 -8.72
CA SER A 144 10.13 4.27 -9.79
C SER A 144 9.16 3.27 -10.41
N GLY A 145 8.28 2.69 -9.59
CA GLY A 145 7.37 1.61 -9.94
C GLY A 145 6.19 2.07 -10.76
N HIS A 146 5.46 3.09 -10.32
CA HIS A 146 4.30 3.60 -11.07
C HIS A 146 4.59 3.96 -12.51
N PRO A 147 5.67 4.70 -12.87
CA PRO A 147 6.00 4.94 -14.27
C PRO A 147 6.20 3.66 -15.10
N ALA A 148 6.77 2.61 -14.51
CA ALA A 148 6.93 1.32 -15.17
C ALA A 148 5.58 0.59 -15.31
N VAL A 149 4.76 0.58 -14.26
CA VAL A 149 3.40 0.02 -14.29
C VAL A 149 2.51 0.76 -15.29
N ASN A 150 2.52 2.11 -15.31
CA ASN A 150 1.78 2.92 -16.28
C ASN A 150 2.09 2.49 -17.73
N THR A 151 3.36 2.25 -18.01
CA THR A 151 3.81 1.77 -19.34
C THR A 151 3.36 0.33 -19.58
N ALA A 152 3.48 -0.55 -18.58
CA ALA A 152 3.07 -1.94 -18.68
C ALA A 152 1.57 -2.08 -18.89
N VAL A 153 0.74 -1.26 -18.22
CA VAL A 153 -0.72 -1.20 -18.45
C VAL A 153 -1.01 -0.82 -19.90
N ALA A 154 -0.35 0.20 -20.44
CA ALA A 154 -0.54 0.59 -21.84
C ALA A 154 -0.19 -0.57 -22.81
N LEU A 155 0.85 -1.35 -22.51
CA LEU A 155 1.27 -2.49 -23.32
C LEU A 155 0.30 -3.68 -23.21
N GLN A 156 -0.23 -3.95 -22.01
CA GLN A 156 -1.14 -5.07 -21.76
C GLN A 156 -2.59 -4.81 -22.17
N TYR A 157 -3.00 -3.52 -22.24
CA TYR A 157 -4.38 -3.11 -22.52
C TYR A 157 -4.46 -2.18 -23.75
N PRO A 158 -4.49 -2.73 -25.00
CA PRO A 158 -4.46 -1.92 -26.22
C PRO A 158 -5.57 -0.86 -26.32
N LYS A 159 -6.77 -1.13 -25.77
CA LYS A 159 -7.87 -0.17 -25.76
C LYS A 159 -7.56 1.05 -24.86
N LEU A 160 -6.91 0.84 -23.72
CA LEU A 160 -6.49 1.92 -22.84
C LEU A 160 -5.35 2.71 -23.49
N ARG A 161 -4.39 2.01 -24.10
CA ARG A 161 -3.32 2.65 -24.89
C ARG A 161 -3.86 3.54 -26.01
N ALA A 162 -4.88 3.09 -26.73
CA ALA A 162 -5.50 3.89 -27.79
C ALA A 162 -6.17 5.16 -27.26
N ARG A 163 -6.66 5.13 -26.01
CA ARG A 163 -7.34 6.27 -25.37
C ARG A 163 -6.37 7.22 -24.67
N TYR A 164 -5.37 6.70 -23.96
CA TYR A 164 -4.52 7.47 -23.05
C TYR A 164 -3.04 7.54 -23.47
N GLY A 165 -2.65 6.85 -24.57
CA GLY A 165 -1.27 6.82 -25.04
C GLY A 165 -0.43 5.73 -24.39
N ASN A 166 0.88 5.92 -24.42
CA ASN A 166 1.86 4.91 -23.97
C ASN A 166 2.05 4.82 -22.44
N SER A 167 1.33 5.61 -21.68
CA SER A 167 1.37 5.65 -20.22
C SER A 167 -0.08 5.79 -19.73
N VAL A 168 -0.60 4.77 -19.07
CA VAL A 168 -1.95 4.75 -18.49
C VAL A 168 -1.79 4.86 -16.99
N LYS A 169 -2.13 6.00 -16.42
CA LYS A 169 -1.97 6.28 -14.99
C LYS A 169 -3.07 5.62 -14.16
N TYR A 170 -2.85 5.47 -12.87
CA TYR A 170 -3.81 4.88 -11.93
C TYR A 170 -5.19 5.55 -11.99
N ALA A 171 -5.26 6.90 -12.04
CA ALA A 171 -6.50 7.63 -12.16
C ALA A 171 -7.31 7.33 -13.45
N GLU A 172 -6.66 6.80 -14.48
CA GLU A 172 -7.28 6.51 -15.77
C GLU A 172 -7.93 5.13 -15.82
N ASP A 173 -7.33 4.11 -15.16
CA ASP A 173 -7.95 2.79 -14.95
C ASP A 173 -7.33 2.03 -13.74
N HIS A 174 -7.92 2.23 -12.56
CA HIS A 174 -7.51 1.55 -11.33
C HIS A 174 -7.50 0.02 -11.44
N THR A 175 -8.45 -0.55 -12.20
CA THR A 175 -8.57 -2.02 -12.32
C THR A 175 -7.46 -2.62 -13.17
N ALA A 176 -7.07 -1.95 -14.24
CA ALA A 176 -5.96 -2.40 -15.08
C ALA A 176 -4.63 -2.30 -14.32
N HIS A 177 -4.42 -1.23 -13.56
CA HIS A 177 -3.27 -1.08 -12.67
C HIS A 177 -3.17 -2.23 -11.69
N LEU A 178 -4.20 -2.42 -10.84
CA LEU A 178 -4.27 -3.49 -9.85
C LEU A 178 -3.94 -4.88 -10.43
N LYS A 179 -4.46 -5.17 -11.63
CA LYS A 179 -4.22 -6.46 -12.29
C LYS A 179 -2.78 -6.61 -12.78
N THR A 180 -2.19 -5.53 -13.27
CA THR A 180 -0.80 -5.54 -13.76
C THR A 180 0.18 -5.74 -12.61
N GLU A 181 0.00 -5.02 -11.53
CA GLU A 181 0.81 -5.07 -10.32
C GLU A 181 0.76 -6.45 -9.65
N PHE A 182 -0.45 -6.97 -9.46
CA PHE A 182 -0.62 -8.32 -8.93
C PHE A 182 -0.01 -9.39 -9.87
N GLY A 183 -0.08 -9.20 -11.18
CA GLY A 183 0.56 -10.06 -12.16
C GLY A 183 2.08 -10.07 -12.00
N PHE A 184 2.70 -8.95 -11.70
CA PHE A 184 4.15 -8.85 -11.42
C PHE A 184 4.56 -9.61 -10.17
N ASP A 185 3.84 -9.42 -9.05
CA ASP A 185 4.07 -10.21 -7.82
C ASP A 185 3.97 -11.72 -8.11
N MET A 186 2.97 -12.13 -8.89
CA MET A 186 2.79 -13.55 -9.24
C MET A 186 3.97 -14.10 -10.02
N VAL A 187 4.55 -13.34 -10.95
CA VAL A 187 5.74 -13.75 -11.72
C VAL A 187 6.96 -13.92 -10.82
N GLN A 188 7.18 -13.02 -9.86
CA GLN A 188 8.28 -13.14 -8.91
C GLN A 188 8.22 -14.47 -8.14
N VAL A 189 7.06 -14.77 -7.58
CA VAL A 189 6.87 -15.99 -6.78
C VAL A 189 6.87 -17.23 -7.67
N ALA A 190 6.21 -17.20 -8.85
CA ALA A 190 6.15 -18.35 -9.77
C ALA A 190 7.54 -18.77 -10.27
N LYS A 191 8.45 -17.82 -10.44
CA LYS A 191 9.82 -18.05 -10.91
C LYS A 191 10.82 -18.31 -9.76
N ASN A 192 10.33 -18.48 -8.53
CA ASN A 192 11.15 -18.70 -7.33
C ASN A 192 12.24 -17.61 -7.13
N ARG A 193 11.91 -16.36 -7.47
CA ARG A 193 12.85 -15.25 -7.31
C ARG A 193 12.73 -14.62 -5.95
N TYR A 194 11.52 -14.61 -5.40
CA TYR A 194 11.23 -14.15 -4.07
C TYR A 194 10.27 -15.12 -3.37
N ALA A 195 10.59 -15.52 -2.16
CA ALA A 195 9.81 -16.43 -1.33
C ALA A 195 9.14 -15.68 -0.17
N SER A 196 8.50 -14.54 -0.48
CA SER A 196 7.92 -13.59 0.47
C SER A 196 7.07 -14.24 1.57
N GLN A 197 6.28 -15.26 1.22
CA GLN A 197 5.45 -15.94 2.20
C GLN A 197 6.25 -16.61 3.31
N GLN A 198 7.46 -17.08 3.03
CA GLN A 198 8.33 -17.69 4.01
C GLN A 198 8.86 -16.63 4.98
N TYR A 199 9.29 -15.48 4.45
CA TYR A 199 9.74 -14.34 5.24
C TYR A 199 8.61 -13.79 6.10
N HIS A 200 7.46 -13.55 5.48
CA HIS A 200 6.30 -12.98 6.16
C HIS A 200 5.74 -13.89 7.26
N ASP A 201 5.60 -15.20 7.03
CA ASP A 201 5.14 -16.16 8.03
C ASP A 201 6.08 -16.24 9.25
N PHE A 202 7.37 -15.90 9.05
CA PHE A 202 8.39 -15.95 10.07
C PHE A 202 8.58 -14.60 10.79
N ILE A 203 8.65 -13.50 10.05
CA ILE A 203 8.94 -12.16 10.57
C ILE A 203 7.69 -11.51 11.13
N GLY A 204 6.54 -11.62 10.45
CA GLY A 204 5.30 -10.98 10.83
C GLY A 204 5.10 -9.62 10.14
N PHE A 205 4.12 -8.86 10.61
CA PHE A 205 3.73 -7.56 10.03
C PHE A 205 3.16 -6.65 11.11
N GLN A 206 3.77 -5.50 11.35
CA GLN A 206 3.41 -4.57 12.43
C GLN A 206 3.21 -3.14 11.90
N VAL A 207 2.40 -2.34 12.59
CA VAL A 207 2.13 -0.94 12.25
C VAL A 207 2.33 -0.07 13.48
N SER A 208 3.09 1.00 13.35
CA SER A 208 3.26 1.98 14.42
C SER A 208 2.19 3.06 14.35
N LYS A 209 1.04 2.79 15.01
CA LYS A 209 -0.08 3.73 15.12
C LYS A 209 0.34 5.03 15.81
N THR A 210 1.07 4.93 16.91
CA THR A 210 1.50 6.09 17.71
C THR A 210 2.39 7.04 16.92
N LEU A 211 3.28 6.51 16.07
CA LEU A 211 4.10 7.33 15.18
C LEU A 211 3.25 8.04 14.13
N LEU A 212 2.27 7.36 13.55
CA LEU A 212 1.33 7.98 12.59
C LEU A 212 0.52 9.11 13.24
N GLU A 213 -0.03 8.88 14.44
CA GLU A 213 -0.79 9.87 15.21
C GLU A 213 0.04 11.13 15.54
N ARG A 214 1.34 10.98 15.84
CA ARG A 214 2.24 12.12 16.08
C ARG A 214 2.62 12.86 14.80
N THR A 215 2.85 12.14 13.72
CA THR A 215 3.38 12.70 12.48
C THR A 215 2.30 13.43 11.65
N PHE A 216 1.08 12.88 11.65
CA PHE A 216 0.03 13.32 10.73
C PHE A 216 -0.35 14.81 10.92
N PRO A 217 -0.62 15.32 12.15
CA PRO A 217 -0.92 16.73 12.35
C PRO A 217 0.24 17.67 12.00
N ILE A 218 1.50 17.23 12.17
CA ILE A 218 2.68 18.04 11.80
C ILE A 218 2.75 18.24 10.28
N VAL A 219 2.45 17.19 9.52
CA VAL A 219 2.56 17.24 8.05
C VAL A 219 1.34 17.86 7.41
N TYR A 220 0.13 17.46 7.85
CA TYR A 220 -1.13 17.79 7.17
C TYR A 220 -2.01 18.79 7.90
N GLY A 221 -1.69 19.16 9.15
CA GLY A 221 -2.48 20.10 9.94
C GLY A 221 -3.87 19.59 10.35
N ILE A 222 -4.06 18.28 10.33
CA ILE A 222 -5.29 17.56 10.73
C ILE A 222 -4.91 16.31 11.51
N GLU A 223 -5.73 15.90 12.46
CA GLU A 223 -5.51 14.70 13.26
C GLU A 223 -5.76 13.44 12.45
N LEU A 224 -4.97 12.38 12.67
CA LEU A 224 -5.14 11.10 11.98
C LEU A 224 -6.56 10.53 12.10
N LYS A 225 -7.17 10.63 13.31
CA LYS A 225 -8.53 10.15 13.59
C LYS A 225 -9.63 10.83 12.76
N GLU A 226 -9.38 12.02 12.23
CA GLU A 226 -10.32 12.73 11.36
C GLU A 226 -10.39 12.09 9.98
N ILE A 227 -9.28 11.48 9.56
CA ILE A 227 -9.15 10.77 8.28
C ILE A 227 -9.44 9.27 8.45
N LEU A 228 -8.95 8.66 9.53
CA LEU A 228 -9.20 7.27 9.89
C LEU A 228 -10.13 7.19 11.10
N THR A 229 -11.44 7.40 10.89
CA THR A 229 -12.46 7.47 11.95
C THR A 229 -12.44 6.26 12.90
N HIS A 230 -12.00 5.10 12.42
CA HIS A 230 -11.87 3.85 13.18
C HIS A 230 -10.45 3.27 13.04
N GLU A 231 -9.45 3.99 13.53
CA GLU A 231 -8.02 3.68 13.35
C GLU A 231 -7.67 2.23 13.67
N ASP A 232 -8.07 1.71 14.85
CA ASP A 232 -7.75 0.33 15.24
C ASP A 232 -8.38 -0.70 14.32
N LEU A 233 -9.57 -0.42 13.80
CA LEU A 233 -10.25 -1.31 12.86
C LEU A 233 -9.61 -1.24 11.48
N ALA A 234 -9.23 -0.05 11.02
CA ALA A 234 -8.52 0.16 9.77
C ALA A 234 -7.14 -0.55 9.80
N ILE A 235 -6.35 -0.31 10.82
CA ILE A 235 -5.04 -0.95 11.03
C ILE A 235 -5.19 -2.47 11.18
N GLY A 236 -6.17 -2.93 11.96
CA GLY A 236 -6.42 -4.35 12.15
C GLY A 236 -6.84 -5.07 10.88
N SER A 237 -7.70 -4.46 10.05
CA SER A 237 -8.13 -5.03 8.76
C SER A 237 -6.98 -5.02 7.74
N TYR A 238 -6.19 -3.97 7.71
CA TYR A 238 -4.99 -3.86 6.89
C TYR A 238 -3.99 -4.97 7.23
N ARG A 239 -3.62 -5.09 8.51
CA ARG A 239 -2.73 -6.16 8.98
C ARG A 239 -3.27 -7.55 8.64
N PHE A 240 -4.57 -7.78 8.80
CA PHE A 240 -5.21 -9.05 8.44
C PHE A 240 -5.15 -9.30 6.92
N ALA A 241 -5.41 -8.29 6.11
CA ALA A 241 -5.37 -8.42 4.66
C ALA A 241 -3.97 -8.78 4.16
N VAL A 242 -2.96 -8.04 4.63
CA VAL A 242 -1.55 -8.25 4.23
C VAL A 242 -1.04 -9.60 4.74
N SER A 243 -1.26 -9.93 6.03
CA SER A 243 -0.69 -11.14 6.62
C SER A 243 -1.48 -12.44 6.36
N ARG A 244 -2.72 -12.35 5.84
CA ARG A 244 -3.55 -13.54 5.63
C ARG A 244 -4.18 -13.61 4.25
N THR A 245 -4.89 -12.54 3.83
CA THR A 245 -5.69 -12.57 2.61
C THR A 245 -4.81 -12.58 1.37
N ILE A 246 -3.85 -11.68 1.27
CA ILE A 246 -2.96 -11.56 0.11
C ILE A 246 -2.09 -12.80 -0.07
N PRO A 247 -1.42 -13.36 0.95
CA PRO A 247 -0.69 -14.62 0.83
C PRO A 247 -1.57 -15.80 0.34
N GLU A 248 -2.82 -15.90 0.83
CA GLU A 248 -3.73 -16.94 0.33
C GLU A 248 -4.16 -16.71 -1.13
N MET A 249 -4.41 -15.47 -1.52
CA MET A 249 -4.70 -15.11 -2.91
C MET A 249 -3.52 -15.45 -3.82
N THR A 250 -2.29 -15.16 -3.39
CA THR A 250 -1.06 -15.49 -4.10
C THR A 250 -0.93 -17.01 -4.32
N ARG A 251 -1.14 -17.81 -3.27
CA ARG A 251 -1.12 -19.28 -3.38
C ARG A 251 -2.15 -19.81 -4.38
N VAL A 252 -3.35 -19.23 -4.39
CA VAL A 252 -4.40 -19.59 -5.35
C VAL A 252 -4.01 -19.22 -6.78
N ALA A 253 -3.52 -18.00 -6.99
CA ALA A 253 -3.08 -17.51 -8.29
C ALA A 253 -1.96 -18.39 -8.87
N LEU A 254 -0.96 -18.72 -8.07
CA LEU A 254 0.15 -19.59 -8.45
C LEU A 254 -0.33 -20.97 -8.89
N ARG A 255 -1.25 -21.61 -8.16
CA ARG A 255 -1.80 -22.92 -8.54
C ARG A 255 -2.58 -22.87 -9.85
N THR A 256 -3.21 -21.73 -10.14
CA THR A 256 -4.07 -21.58 -11.32
C THR A 256 -3.27 -21.20 -12.56
N HIS A 257 -2.26 -20.34 -12.44
CA HIS A 257 -1.58 -19.68 -13.56
C HIS A 257 -0.10 -20.08 -13.73
N GLN A 258 0.52 -20.78 -12.77
CA GLN A 258 1.96 -21.07 -12.80
C GLN A 258 2.45 -21.68 -14.11
N LYS A 259 1.71 -22.65 -14.66
CA LYS A 259 2.10 -23.33 -15.91
C LYS A 259 2.09 -22.39 -17.13
N ASP A 260 1.15 -21.47 -17.17
CA ASP A 260 1.00 -20.53 -18.28
C ASP A 260 2.06 -19.44 -18.18
N MET A 261 2.31 -18.92 -16.96
CA MET A 261 3.38 -17.94 -16.70
C MET A 261 4.76 -18.48 -17.04
N MET A 262 5.04 -19.75 -16.75
CA MET A 262 6.32 -20.38 -17.10
C MET A 262 6.47 -20.65 -18.61
N LYS A 263 5.38 -20.83 -19.36
CA LYS A 263 5.42 -21.04 -20.82
C LYS A 263 5.67 -19.74 -21.56
N GLU A 264 5.09 -18.63 -21.12
CA GLU A 264 5.19 -17.33 -21.81
C GLU A 264 6.58 -16.72 -21.70
N THR A 265 7.36 -17.09 -20.68
CA THR A 265 8.70 -16.56 -20.44
C THR A 265 9.70 -17.65 -19.99
N PRO A 266 9.96 -18.68 -20.84
CA PRO A 266 10.78 -19.83 -20.45
C PRO A 266 12.25 -19.47 -20.11
N ASP A 267 12.82 -18.47 -20.80
CA ASP A 267 14.23 -18.07 -20.73
C ASP A 267 14.44 -16.63 -20.25
N PHE A 268 13.55 -16.14 -19.40
CA PHE A 268 13.79 -14.81 -18.84
C PHE A 268 15.16 -14.79 -18.16
N ALA A 269 16.06 -13.99 -18.72
CA ALA A 269 17.46 -13.96 -18.33
C ALA A 269 17.60 -13.71 -16.83
N LYS A 270 18.09 -14.75 -16.12
CA LYS A 270 18.50 -14.65 -14.70
C LYS A 270 19.46 -13.49 -14.45
N GLU A 271 20.09 -13.00 -15.50
CA GLU A 271 21.10 -11.93 -15.51
C GLU A 271 20.52 -10.52 -15.41
N LYS A 272 19.24 -10.31 -15.74
CA LYS A 272 18.63 -8.97 -15.73
C LYS A 272 18.17 -8.49 -14.35
N PHE A 273 17.95 -9.41 -13.42
CA PHE A 273 17.65 -9.06 -12.03
C PHE A 273 18.94 -9.10 -11.20
N LEU A 274 19.45 -7.92 -10.86
CA LEU A 274 20.74 -7.76 -10.20
C LEU A 274 20.71 -8.19 -8.73
N TYR A 275 19.61 -7.93 -8.06
CA TYR A 275 19.45 -8.21 -6.63
C TYR A 275 18.63 -9.47 -6.43
N ARG A 276 19.17 -10.45 -5.71
CA ARG A 276 18.51 -11.72 -5.41
C ARG A 276 18.69 -12.06 -3.96
N LEU A 277 17.58 -12.32 -3.30
CA LEU A 277 17.58 -13.10 -2.08
C LEU A 277 17.63 -14.57 -2.48
N LYS A 278 18.77 -15.22 -2.22
CA LYS A 278 18.87 -16.65 -2.43
C LYS A 278 18.16 -17.36 -1.29
N ARG A 279 17.36 -18.37 -1.63
CA ARG A 279 16.75 -19.25 -0.61
C ARG A 279 17.78 -19.81 0.37
N SER A 280 19.00 -20.08 -0.11
CA SER A 280 20.11 -20.53 0.74
C SER A 280 20.56 -19.50 1.77
N ASP A 281 20.45 -18.23 1.48
CA ASP A 281 20.83 -17.15 2.41
C ASP A 281 19.76 -16.99 3.49
N TYR A 282 18.50 -17.04 3.10
CA TYR A 282 17.37 -17.13 4.04
C TYR A 282 17.49 -18.33 4.97
N GLU A 283 17.73 -19.56 4.41
CA GLU A 283 17.82 -20.78 5.19
C GLU A 283 19.00 -20.78 6.19
N LYS A 284 20.06 -20.01 5.93
CA LYS A 284 21.18 -19.80 6.87
C LYS A 284 20.81 -18.90 8.04
N GLU A 285 20.07 -17.83 7.78
CA GLU A 285 19.70 -16.84 8.79
C GLU A 285 18.53 -17.33 9.67
N TRP A 286 17.53 -17.97 9.05
CA TRP A 286 16.22 -18.21 9.65
C TRP A 286 15.79 -19.67 9.74
N GLY A 287 16.58 -20.62 9.22
CA GLY A 287 16.27 -22.05 9.23
C GLY A 287 15.38 -22.53 8.08
N LYS A 288 14.93 -23.81 8.17
CA LYS A 288 14.18 -24.49 7.09
C LYS A 288 12.70 -24.75 7.41
N ASP A 289 12.19 -24.23 8.50
CA ASP A 289 10.84 -24.52 8.98
C ASP A 289 9.79 -23.66 8.26
N TYR A 290 9.34 -24.14 7.11
CA TYR A 290 8.28 -23.51 6.34
C TYR A 290 6.92 -24.08 6.68
N LYS A 291 5.91 -23.20 6.81
CA LYS A 291 4.52 -23.65 6.88
C LYS A 291 4.09 -24.25 5.54
N LYS A 292 3.86 -25.57 5.52
CA LYS A 292 3.30 -26.27 4.34
C LYS A 292 1.82 -25.89 4.17
N ASP A 293 1.37 -25.83 2.93
CA ASP A 293 -0.03 -25.62 2.59
C ASP A 293 -0.94 -26.64 3.29
N GLY A 294 -1.77 -26.16 4.21
CA GLY A 294 -2.74 -26.99 4.93
C GLY A 294 -3.93 -27.38 4.08
N PHE A 295 -4.71 -28.34 4.58
CA PHE A 295 -5.99 -28.76 3.94
C PHE A 295 -6.95 -27.58 3.75
N LYS A 296 -7.01 -26.65 4.71
CA LYS A 296 -7.83 -25.42 4.64
C LYS A 296 -7.48 -24.55 3.44
N THR A 297 -6.19 -24.36 3.17
CA THR A 297 -5.70 -23.59 2.00
C THR A 297 -6.13 -24.25 0.69
N ARG A 298 -6.11 -25.59 0.61
CA ARG A 298 -6.57 -26.32 -0.59
C ARG A 298 -8.08 -26.14 -0.82
N VAL A 299 -8.91 -26.26 0.22
CA VAL A 299 -10.36 -26.03 0.13
C VAL A 299 -10.67 -24.60 -0.23
N PHE A 300 -10.00 -23.63 0.38
CA PHE A 300 -10.17 -22.20 0.09
C PHE A 300 -9.74 -21.86 -1.33
N SER A 301 -8.66 -22.47 -1.84
CA SER A 301 -8.22 -22.32 -3.24
C SER A 301 -9.28 -22.79 -4.23
N ILE A 302 -9.95 -23.91 -3.96
CA ILE A 302 -11.04 -24.42 -4.78
C ILE A 302 -12.23 -23.46 -4.75
N LEU A 303 -12.59 -22.96 -3.56
CA LEU A 303 -13.68 -22.00 -3.38
C LEU A 303 -13.41 -20.69 -4.15
N LEU A 304 -12.23 -20.12 -4.01
CA LEU A 304 -11.82 -18.89 -4.71
C LEU A 304 -11.80 -19.03 -6.23
N ARG A 305 -11.53 -20.23 -6.76
CA ARG A 305 -11.56 -20.49 -8.21
C ARG A 305 -12.95 -20.28 -8.80
N TYR A 306 -14.01 -20.58 -8.04
CA TYR A 306 -15.40 -20.47 -8.50
C TYR A 306 -16.09 -19.18 -8.03
N MET A 307 -15.46 -18.39 -7.17
CA MET A 307 -16.03 -17.11 -6.73
C MET A 307 -16.02 -16.06 -7.84
N PRO A 308 -17.06 -15.20 -7.90
CA PRO A 308 -17.05 -14.03 -8.77
C PRO A 308 -15.84 -13.15 -8.47
N LYS A 309 -15.11 -12.74 -9.51
CA LYS A 309 -13.92 -11.87 -9.40
C LYS A 309 -14.34 -10.41 -9.28
N ILE A 310 -14.98 -10.08 -8.16
CA ILE A 310 -15.48 -8.75 -7.78
C ILE A 310 -14.75 -8.25 -6.53
N GLY A 311 -14.77 -6.94 -6.29
CA GLY A 311 -14.06 -6.35 -5.16
C GLY A 311 -12.56 -6.70 -5.20
N PRO A 312 -11.94 -7.09 -4.06
CA PRO A 312 -10.51 -7.42 -3.96
C PRO A 312 -10.08 -8.57 -4.88
N PHE A 313 -11.00 -9.48 -5.21
CA PHE A 313 -10.69 -10.61 -6.10
C PHE A 313 -10.60 -10.25 -7.59
N LYS A 314 -10.82 -8.99 -7.98
CA LYS A 314 -10.57 -8.50 -9.33
C LYS A 314 -9.10 -8.71 -9.75
N ALA A 315 -8.17 -8.61 -8.82
CA ALA A 315 -6.74 -8.85 -9.05
C ALA A 315 -6.45 -10.27 -9.56
N LEU A 316 -7.20 -11.29 -9.11
CA LEU A 316 -7.07 -12.66 -9.59
C LEU A 316 -7.42 -12.86 -11.09
N ALA A 317 -8.00 -11.86 -11.75
CA ALA A 317 -8.24 -11.85 -13.19
C ALA A 317 -7.17 -11.01 -13.92
N PHE A 318 -5.91 -11.11 -13.48
CA PHE A 318 -4.78 -10.43 -14.10
C PHE A 318 -4.43 -11.04 -15.47
N ASN A 319 -3.77 -10.24 -16.31
CA ASN A 319 -3.12 -10.71 -17.51
C ASN A 319 -1.69 -11.15 -17.15
N ASN A 320 -1.23 -12.25 -17.72
CA ASN A 320 0.15 -12.66 -17.51
C ASN A 320 1.09 -11.58 -18.07
N PRO A 321 2.11 -11.17 -17.30
CA PRO A 321 3.13 -10.27 -17.82
C PRO A 321 3.87 -10.88 -19.01
N THR A 322 4.08 -10.07 -20.04
CA THR A 322 4.91 -10.43 -21.20
C THR A 322 6.40 -10.23 -20.88
N ALA A 323 7.29 -10.80 -21.69
CA ALA A 323 8.73 -10.58 -21.53
C ALA A 323 9.11 -9.08 -21.49
N GLN A 324 8.42 -8.26 -22.29
CA GLN A 324 8.65 -6.81 -22.33
C GLN A 324 8.21 -6.13 -21.04
N THR A 325 7.04 -6.47 -20.51
CA THR A 325 6.53 -5.86 -19.25
C THR A 325 7.27 -6.37 -18.03
N GLU A 326 7.73 -7.62 -18.04
CA GLU A 326 8.65 -8.13 -17.00
C GLU A 326 9.99 -7.38 -17.00
N ASP A 327 10.56 -7.09 -18.17
CA ASP A 327 11.81 -6.33 -18.27
C ASP A 327 11.67 -4.91 -17.68
N LEU A 328 10.54 -4.26 -17.95
CA LEU A 328 10.22 -2.96 -17.33
C LEU A 328 10.13 -3.07 -15.81
N TYR A 329 9.43 -4.10 -15.31
CA TYR A 329 9.25 -4.34 -13.89
C TYR A 329 10.60 -4.57 -13.18
N PHE A 330 11.45 -5.47 -13.70
CA PHE A 330 12.75 -5.73 -13.08
C PHE A 330 13.72 -4.55 -13.15
N LYS A 331 13.67 -3.76 -14.21
CA LYS A 331 14.42 -2.51 -14.27
C LYS A 331 13.97 -1.53 -13.20
N SER A 332 12.65 -1.44 -12.97
CA SER A 332 12.13 -0.54 -11.93
C SER A 332 12.51 -0.99 -10.52
N ILE A 333 12.50 -2.30 -10.23
CA ILE A 333 12.99 -2.82 -8.94
C ILE A 333 14.49 -2.51 -8.73
N ASN A 334 15.31 -2.77 -9.74
CA ASN A 334 16.74 -2.45 -9.63
C ASN A 334 16.96 -0.95 -9.37
N THR A 335 16.24 -0.10 -10.09
CA THR A 335 16.29 1.36 -9.88
C THR A 335 15.83 1.73 -8.46
N THR A 336 14.75 1.12 -7.98
CA THR A 336 14.23 1.33 -6.62
C THR A 336 15.27 0.95 -5.56
N VAL A 337 15.87 -0.24 -5.67
CA VAL A 337 16.87 -0.71 -4.69
C VAL A 337 18.10 0.21 -4.67
N ASP A 338 18.58 0.62 -5.86
CA ASP A 338 19.70 1.56 -5.95
C ASP A 338 19.35 2.91 -5.31
N GLN A 339 18.19 3.46 -5.60
CA GLN A 339 17.74 4.73 -5.06
C GLN A 339 17.49 4.65 -3.54
N TYR A 340 16.88 3.55 -3.08
CA TYR A 340 16.65 3.35 -1.66
C TYR A 340 17.96 3.24 -0.88
N ARG A 341 18.97 2.57 -1.41
CA ARG A 341 20.32 2.53 -0.83
C ARG A 341 20.96 3.92 -0.73
N ILE A 342 20.73 4.78 -1.72
CA ILE A 342 21.18 6.19 -1.65
C ILE A 342 20.47 6.91 -0.51
N TYR A 343 19.16 6.78 -0.39
CA TYR A 343 18.40 7.39 0.70
C TYR A 343 18.83 6.88 2.08
N LEU A 344 19.05 5.58 2.24
CA LEU A 344 19.55 5.00 3.50
C LEU A 344 20.93 5.55 3.90
N LYS A 345 21.82 5.78 2.93
CA LYS A 345 23.11 6.45 3.17
C LYS A 345 22.90 7.90 3.63
N GLN A 346 21.97 8.63 3.02
CA GLN A 346 21.63 9.98 3.42
C GLN A 346 21.00 10.02 4.83
N VAL A 347 20.15 9.06 5.18
CA VAL A 347 19.63 8.87 6.55
C VAL A 347 20.79 8.67 7.53
N SER A 348 21.74 7.79 7.21
CA SER A 348 22.93 7.54 8.04
C SER A 348 23.80 8.77 8.25
N ALA A 349 23.81 9.68 7.28
CA ALA A 349 24.56 10.93 7.29
C ALA A 349 23.75 12.13 7.81
N SER A 350 22.49 11.92 8.23
CA SER A 350 21.55 13.00 8.62
C SER A 350 21.37 14.08 7.55
N SER A 351 21.42 13.69 6.28
CA SER A 351 21.35 14.57 5.11
C SER A 351 20.24 14.18 4.13
N LEU A 352 19.22 13.47 4.61
CA LEU A 352 18.12 13.02 3.75
C LEU A 352 17.28 14.20 3.26
N GLU A 353 17.22 14.35 1.96
CA GLU A 353 16.33 15.27 1.27
C GLU A 353 15.38 14.46 0.37
N LEU A 354 14.08 14.63 0.58
CA LEU A 354 13.04 14.02 -0.25
C LEU A 354 12.20 15.12 -0.89
N VAL A 355 11.94 14.95 -2.18
CA VAL A 355 11.03 15.82 -2.92
C VAL A 355 9.59 15.40 -2.62
N ASN A 356 8.68 16.36 -2.51
CA ASN A 356 7.25 16.07 -2.47
C ASN A 356 6.79 15.65 -3.87
N THR A 357 6.80 14.34 -4.10
CA THR A 357 6.57 13.70 -5.39
C THR A 357 5.14 13.16 -5.45
N ASP A 358 4.49 13.32 -6.59
CA ASP A 358 3.30 12.57 -6.95
C ASP A 358 3.75 11.14 -7.32
N PHE A 359 3.35 10.16 -6.54
CA PHE A 359 3.85 8.79 -6.70
C PHE A 359 3.40 8.17 -8.03
N ASP A 360 2.17 8.42 -8.47
CA ASP A 360 1.65 7.83 -9.71
C ASP A 360 2.36 8.33 -10.97
N THR A 361 2.92 9.52 -10.93
CA THR A 361 3.68 10.10 -12.04
C THR A 361 5.19 9.98 -11.87
N GLY A 362 5.67 9.75 -10.64
CA GLY A 362 7.09 9.78 -10.29
C GLY A 362 7.73 11.18 -10.40
N LYS A 363 6.92 12.25 -10.44
CA LYS A 363 7.37 13.63 -10.61
C LYS A 363 7.00 14.50 -9.41
N PRO A 364 7.70 15.62 -9.18
CA PRO A 364 7.28 16.58 -8.17
C PRO A 364 5.80 16.96 -8.33
N ALA A 365 5.05 16.97 -7.23
CA ALA A 365 3.63 17.29 -7.25
C ALA A 365 3.42 18.75 -7.70
N LYS A 366 2.64 18.93 -8.77
CA LYS A 366 2.32 20.23 -9.35
C LYS A 366 0.88 20.33 -9.77
N ALA A 367 0.32 21.52 -9.65
CA ALA A 367 -1.05 21.82 -10.05
C ALA A 367 -1.29 21.50 -11.54
N ALA A 368 -2.43 20.94 -11.84
CA ALA A 368 -2.92 20.56 -13.17
C ALA A 368 -2.12 19.43 -13.89
N GLU A 369 -1.09 18.84 -13.26
CA GLU A 369 -0.36 17.70 -13.85
C GLU A 369 -1.03 16.34 -13.57
N TYR A 370 -1.71 16.21 -12.41
CA TYR A 370 -2.39 14.98 -12.02
C TYR A 370 -3.70 15.24 -11.28
N SER A 371 -4.78 14.65 -11.78
CA SER A 371 -6.13 14.94 -11.29
C SER A 371 -6.38 14.54 -9.83
N LEU A 372 -5.75 13.45 -9.35
CA LEU A 372 -5.87 13.04 -7.95
C LEU A 372 -5.11 13.99 -7.03
N ALA A 373 -3.94 14.50 -7.43
CA ALA A 373 -3.22 15.51 -6.68
C ALA A 373 -4.06 16.79 -6.56
N ASP A 374 -4.61 17.31 -7.68
CA ASP A 374 -5.48 18.50 -7.66
C ASP A 374 -6.66 18.36 -6.68
N ASN A 375 -7.35 17.21 -6.73
CA ASN A 375 -8.50 16.93 -5.87
C ASN A 375 -8.08 16.78 -4.39
N THR A 376 -6.93 16.17 -4.13
CA THR A 376 -6.44 15.94 -2.76
C THR A 376 -6.01 17.25 -2.10
N TYR A 377 -5.30 18.12 -2.83
CA TYR A 377 -4.96 19.46 -2.34
C TYR A 377 -6.21 20.29 -2.05
N ALA A 378 -7.22 20.23 -2.92
CA ALA A 378 -8.48 20.96 -2.70
C ALA A 378 -9.23 20.45 -1.47
N LYS A 379 -9.24 19.13 -1.26
CA LYS A 379 -9.92 18.52 -0.10
C LYS A 379 -9.19 18.86 1.20
N LEU A 380 -7.87 18.74 1.24
CA LEU A 380 -7.06 19.14 2.39
C LEU A 380 -7.28 20.61 2.73
N LEU A 381 -7.25 21.51 1.73
CA LEU A 381 -7.46 22.94 1.92
C LEU A 381 -8.85 23.23 2.53
N SER A 382 -9.89 22.52 2.08
CA SER A 382 -11.24 22.64 2.66
C SER A 382 -11.28 22.22 4.13
N GLN A 383 -10.68 21.09 4.47
CA GLN A 383 -10.61 20.60 5.86
C GLN A 383 -9.85 21.56 6.77
N LEU A 384 -8.71 22.07 6.30
CA LEU A 384 -7.96 23.09 7.05
C LEU A 384 -8.78 24.37 7.28
N ALA A 385 -9.60 24.79 6.31
CA ALA A 385 -10.49 25.92 6.43
C ALA A 385 -11.62 25.68 7.46
N ASP A 386 -12.21 24.46 7.47
CA ASP A 386 -13.21 24.05 8.46
C ASP A 386 -12.64 24.11 9.89
N HIS A 387 -11.35 23.79 10.07
CA HIS A 387 -10.60 23.92 11.31
C HIS A 387 -9.98 25.32 11.52
N LYS A 388 -10.34 26.32 10.70
CA LYS A 388 -9.80 27.68 10.77
C LYS A 388 -8.28 27.73 10.73
N PHE A 389 -7.67 26.77 10.05
CA PHE A 389 -6.21 26.61 9.92
C PHE A 389 -5.43 26.51 11.25
N SER A 390 -6.07 26.05 12.33
CA SER A 390 -5.53 26.07 13.69
C SER A 390 -4.22 25.25 13.85
N LEU A 391 -4.05 24.18 13.06
CA LEU A 391 -2.84 23.32 13.05
C LEU A 391 -2.00 23.53 11.77
N THR A 392 -2.22 24.60 11.02
CA THR A 392 -1.48 24.83 9.78
C THR A 392 -0.11 25.43 10.09
N SER A 393 0.94 24.63 9.90
CA SER A 393 2.32 25.05 10.05
C SER A 393 2.75 26.00 8.92
N PRO A 394 3.85 26.81 9.12
CA PRO A 394 4.44 27.61 8.05
C PRO A 394 4.75 26.80 6.79
N LYS A 395 5.38 25.64 6.92
CA LYS A 395 5.73 24.77 5.79
C LYS A 395 4.51 24.23 5.03
N LEU A 396 3.45 23.85 5.75
CA LEU A 396 2.19 23.39 5.14
C LEU A 396 1.52 24.53 4.38
N ARG A 397 1.45 25.72 4.97
CA ARG A 397 0.92 26.92 4.32
C ARG A 397 1.66 27.24 3.04
N ASP A 398 2.99 27.28 3.10
CA ASP A 398 3.82 27.61 1.94
C ASP A 398 3.73 26.56 0.83
N ASN A 399 3.63 25.27 1.20
CA ASN A 399 3.39 24.19 0.23
C ASN A 399 2.06 24.36 -0.51
N ILE A 400 0.95 24.62 0.22
CA ILE A 400 -0.37 24.84 -0.41
C ILE A 400 -0.36 26.10 -1.28
N LEU A 401 0.19 27.21 -0.80
CA LEU A 401 0.27 28.45 -1.60
C LEU A 401 1.17 28.27 -2.82
N GLY A 402 2.24 27.50 -2.71
CA GLY A 402 3.11 27.14 -3.82
C GLY A 402 2.38 26.28 -4.87
N PHE A 403 1.59 25.29 -4.45
CA PHE A 403 0.79 24.47 -5.36
C PHE A 403 -0.22 25.33 -6.14
N TYR A 404 -0.90 26.26 -5.48
CA TYR A 404 -1.85 27.19 -6.11
C TYR A 404 -1.25 28.51 -6.58
N SER A 405 0.07 28.58 -6.83
CA SER A 405 0.72 29.82 -7.24
C SER A 405 0.25 30.36 -8.59
N ASP A 406 -0.14 29.49 -9.51
CA ASP A 406 -0.71 29.87 -10.81
C ASP A 406 -2.16 29.36 -10.93
N LEU A 407 -3.09 30.25 -10.61
CA LEU A 407 -4.53 29.96 -10.73
C LEU A 407 -5.05 29.96 -12.17
N SER A 408 -4.22 30.25 -13.19
CA SER A 408 -4.63 30.16 -14.60
C SER A 408 -4.63 28.72 -15.13
N LEU A 409 -3.84 27.83 -14.50
CA LEU A 409 -3.72 26.43 -14.89
C LEU A 409 -5.06 25.68 -14.93
N PRO A 410 -5.22 24.65 -15.78
CA PRO A 410 -6.46 23.88 -15.94
C PRO A 410 -6.60 22.79 -14.88
N LEU A 411 -6.61 23.16 -13.58
CA LEU A 411 -6.79 22.22 -12.48
C LEU A 411 -8.09 21.41 -12.64
N GLN A 412 -8.03 20.14 -12.21
CA GLN A 412 -9.20 19.25 -12.25
C GLN A 412 -10.40 19.82 -11.48
N THR A 413 -10.17 20.48 -10.36
CA THR A 413 -11.18 21.09 -9.49
C THR A 413 -11.98 22.20 -10.17
N LYS A 414 -11.45 22.85 -11.22
CA LYS A 414 -12.16 23.86 -12.01
C LYS A 414 -13.32 23.31 -12.83
N LYS A 415 -13.38 22.01 -13.04
CA LYS A 415 -14.49 21.36 -13.76
C LYS A 415 -15.78 21.41 -12.95
N ASP A 416 -15.70 21.57 -11.63
CA ASP A 416 -16.81 21.84 -10.73
C ASP A 416 -16.71 23.28 -10.22
N SER A 417 -17.61 24.15 -10.68
CA SER A 417 -17.59 25.57 -10.33
C SER A 417 -17.79 25.83 -8.84
N ALA A 418 -18.61 25.02 -8.15
CA ALA A 418 -18.85 25.19 -6.71
C ALA A 418 -17.61 24.78 -5.91
N GLN A 419 -16.96 23.66 -6.26
CA GLN A 419 -15.72 23.24 -5.67
C GLN A 419 -14.62 24.28 -5.88
N TRP A 420 -14.52 24.84 -7.09
CA TRP A 420 -13.51 25.87 -7.39
C TRP A 420 -13.72 27.15 -6.59
N GLN A 421 -14.96 27.63 -6.43
CA GLN A 421 -15.24 28.78 -5.58
C GLN A 421 -14.88 28.53 -4.12
N SER A 422 -15.13 27.32 -3.61
CA SER A 422 -14.69 26.92 -2.26
C SER A 422 -13.16 26.95 -2.14
N VAL A 423 -12.42 26.44 -3.14
CA VAL A 423 -10.96 26.50 -3.16
C VAL A 423 -10.47 27.95 -3.09
N LEU A 424 -11.02 28.86 -3.90
CA LEU A 424 -10.64 30.27 -3.90
C LEU A 424 -10.90 30.95 -2.55
N ALA A 425 -12.07 30.72 -1.97
CA ALA A 425 -12.43 31.27 -0.66
C ALA A 425 -11.48 30.75 0.45
N SER A 426 -11.17 29.46 0.45
CA SER A 426 -10.26 28.86 1.42
C SER A 426 -8.80 29.35 1.24
N LEU A 427 -8.36 29.60 0.00
CA LEU A 427 -7.05 30.19 -0.27
C LEU A 427 -6.95 31.63 0.27
N ASP A 428 -7.98 32.43 0.11
CA ASP A 428 -8.00 33.81 0.64
C ASP A 428 -8.00 33.82 2.19
N GLN A 429 -8.69 32.88 2.81
CA GLN A 429 -8.61 32.67 4.27
C GLN A 429 -7.20 32.25 4.69
N LEU A 430 -6.60 31.26 4.00
CA LEU A 430 -5.23 30.78 4.29
C LEU A 430 -4.21 31.91 4.19
N LYS A 431 -4.31 32.79 3.17
CA LYS A 431 -3.40 33.94 2.99
C LYS A 431 -3.49 34.93 4.17
N SER A 432 -4.69 35.12 4.72
CA SER A 432 -4.94 36.05 5.83
C SER A 432 -4.66 35.46 7.22
N THR A 433 -4.51 34.12 7.32
CA THR A 433 -4.28 33.43 8.61
C THR A 433 -2.79 33.41 8.94
N THR A 434 -2.45 33.68 10.21
CA THR A 434 -1.10 33.49 10.73
C THR A 434 -0.85 32.00 10.95
N PRO A 435 0.18 31.38 10.34
CA PRO A 435 0.46 29.97 10.54
C PRO A 435 0.89 29.68 11.97
N ASN A 436 0.59 28.46 12.45
CA ASN A 436 0.93 28.00 13.78
C ASN A 436 2.35 27.38 13.80
N ALA A 437 3.34 28.18 14.20
CA ALA A 437 4.74 27.72 14.29
C ALA A 437 4.97 26.65 15.37
N SER A 438 4.06 26.51 16.36
CA SER A 438 4.24 25.53 17.44
C SER A 438 3.95 24.08 17.01
N VAL A 439 3.35 23.88 15.85
CA VAL A 439 3.09 22.54 15.27
C VAL A 439 4.37 21.92 14.70
N GLU A 440 5.32 22.73 14.25
CA GLU A 440 6.62 22.22 13.79
C GLU A 440 7.51 21.89 15.00
N PRO A 441 8.05 20.64 15.06
CA PRO A 441 9.02 20.32 16.11
C PRO A 441 10.23 21.26 15.98
N ALA A 442 10.79 21.65 17.13
CA ALA A 442 12.06 22.36 17.13
C ALA A 442 13.09 21.54 16.34
N PRO A 443 13.97 22.19 15.55
CA PRO A 443 14.99 21.47 14.82
C PRO A 443 15.75 20.56 15.77
N SER A 444 15.77 19.27 15.47
CA SER A 444 16.48 18.27 16.27
C SER A 444 17.93 18.72 16.41
N GLN A 445 18.36 19.01 17.66
CA GLN A 445 19.79 19.25 17.90
C GLN A 445 20.54 17.99 17.48
N PRO A 446 21.69 18.13 16.78
CA PRO A 446 22.50 16.97 16.48
C PRO A 446 22.85 16.28 17.79
N THR A 447 22.50 15.00 17.91
CA THR A 447 22.94 14.15 19.02
C THR A 447 24.45 14.28 19.11
N PRO A 448 25.03 14.63 20.27
CA PRO A 448 26.46 14.65 20.41
C PRO A 448 27.01 13.24 20.12
N ASN A 449 28.04 13.18 19.28
CA ASN A 449 28.80 11.99 18.90
C ASN A 449 29.38 11.25 20.10
#